data_86739600faf2f289cea91a950f669cb0
#
_entry.id   86739600faf2f289cea91a950f669cb0
#
_cell.length_a   1.000
_cell.length_b   1.000
_cell.length_c   1.000
_cell.angle_alpha   90.00
_cell.angle_beta   90.00
_cell.angle_gamma   90.00
#
_symmetry.space_group_name_H-M   'P 1'
#
loop_
_entity.id
_entity.type
_entity.pdbx_description
1 polymer ?
#
loop_
_entity_poly.entity_id
_entity_poly.type
_entity_poly.pdbx_seq_one_letter_code
_entity_poly.pdbx_strand_id
1 'polypeptide(L)'
;MACSSKRKKEAEAQQKAGPRPPARVDGYLVQTQTLSESIELPGTIVAGESTDIHPEVAGRIVTLNVREGAQVGKGAVLAKLYDGDLQAQKRKLEVQLRMALQTEERYNQLQKIGGISKQDYDVTALQVSNIRADLSIINTEIARTVVRAPFSGKLGLKEISTGAYVTPQSIISTIQKTTGLRIDFKVPEKYTGLIKKGQFVNFTIEGSNRTYSAVVTASEAGIAEATRSLTMRAQVRGDETGLIPGGFAKVRIAFEPNHDAIMIPTQALISQARGKKVYVYRNGIAAFVDITTGVRDSANVQVLNGINKGDTVIVTGLLSLKPDAKVNIKNIINVNSAAKQTNADTSKKVL
;
A
#
# COMPACT_ATOMS: atom_id res chain seq x y z
N MET A 1 31.79 -39.59 73.59
CA MET A 1 30.34 -39.29 73.56
C MET A 1 30.11 -37.76 73.56
N ALA A 2 30.41 -37.07 72.49
CA ALA A 2 30.25 -35.60 72.45
C ALA A 2 29.90 -35.05 71.07
N CYS A 3 29.09 -35.78 70.22
CA CYS A 3 28.67 -35.34 68.86
C CYS A 3 27.16 -35.22 68.67
N SER A 4 26.34 -35.51 69.69
CA SER A 4 24.89 -35.52 69.59
C SER A 4 24.18 -34.19 69.92
N SER A 5 24.83 -33.29 70.68
CA SER A 5 24.18 -32.05 71.16
C SER A 5 24.23 -30.87 70.19
N LYS A 6 25.16 -30.85 69.21
CA LYS A 6 25.28 -29.75 68.26
C LYS A 6 24.16 -29.83 67.13
N ARG A 7 23.84 -31.05 66.70
CA ARG A 7 22.77 -31.23 65.67
C ARG A 7 21.35 -30.90 66.15
N LYS A 8 21.07 -31.08 67.46
CA LYS A 8 19.79 -30.70 68.08
C LYS A 8 19.62 -29.17 68.19
N LYS A 9 20.67 -28.43 68.47
CA LYS A 9 20.65 -26.96 68.56
C LYS A 9 20.50 -26.28 67.17
N GLU A 10 21.06 -26.88 66.12
CA GLU A 10 20.87 -26.36 64.71
C GLU A 10 19.46 -26.67 64.16
N ALA A 11 18.81 -27.76 64.54
CA ALA A 11 17.45 -28.09 64.17
C ALA A 11 16.40 -27.23 64.90
N GLU A 12 16.65 -26.84 66.17
CA GLU A 12 15.74 -25.92 66.89
C GLU A 12 15.90 -24.44 66.51
N ALA A 13 17.07 -24.03 65.97
CA ALA A 13 17.28 -22.68 65.46
C ALA A 13 16.52 -22.42 64.11
N GLN A 14 16.21 -23.46 63.35
CA GLN A 14 15.42 -23.33 62.08
C GLN A 14 13.93 -23.25 62.32
N GLN A 15 13.37 -23.55 63.47
CA GLN A 15 11.91 -23.59 63.74
C GLN A 15 11.38 -22.30 64.39
N LYS A 16 12.19 -21.28 64.64
CA LYS A 16 11.76 -19.96 65.17
C LYS A 16 11.92 -18.82 64.19
N ALA A 17 11.74 -19.06 62.92
CA ALA A 17 11.47 -17.96 61.98
C ALA A 17 10.00 -17.55 62.12
N GLY A 18 9.73 -16.59 63.00
CA GLY A 18 8.44 -15.95 63.12
C GLY A 18 7.91 -15.45 61.76
N PRO A 19 6.62 -15.16 61.63
CA PRO A 19 6.04 -14.73 60.36
C PRO A 19 6.85 -13.53 59.84
N ARG A 20 7.48 -13.72 58.69
CA ARG A 20 8.20 -12.62 58.00
C ARG A 20 7.28 -11.43 57.87
N PRO A 21 7.74 -10.21 58.21
CA PRO A 21 6.91 -9.02 58.03
C PRO A 21 6.45 -8.95 56.58
N PRO A 22 5.19 -8.48 56.33
CA PRO A 22 4.67 -8.38 54.99
C PRO A 22 5.59 -7.52 54.10
N ALA A 23 5.91 -8.01 52.92
CA ALA A 23 6.79 -7.30 52.00
C ALA A 23 6.10 -5.97 51.58
N ARG A 24 6.85 -4.88 51.65
CA ARG A 24 6.35 -3.57 51.18
C ARG A 24 6.53 -3.50 49.68
N VAL A 25 5.43 -3.22 48.96
CA VAL A 25 5.40 -3.20 47.50
C VAL A 25 4.63 -1.97 47.03
N ASP A 26 4.91 -1.52 45.81
CA ASP A 26 4.09 -0.51 45.18
C ASP A 26 3.13 -1.21 44.20
N GLY A 27 1.89 -0.73 44.18
CA GLY A 27 0.81 -1.23 43.33
C GLY A 27 0.51 -0.26 42.19
N TYR A 28 0.11 -0.80 41.06
CA TYR A 28 -0.42 -0.06 39.94
C TYR A 28 -1.91 -0.37 39.81
N LEU A 29 -2.75 0.68 39.93
CA LEU A 29 -4.20 0.52 39.76
C LEU A 29 -4.52 0.40 38.26
N VAL A 30 -5.07 -0.73 37.86
CA VAL A 30 -5.45 -1.04 36.49
C VAL A 30 -6.63 -0.19 36.06
N GLN A 31 -6.41 0.62 35.04
CA GLN A 31 -7.42 1.45 34.41
C GLN A 31 -7.42 1.21 32.90
N THR A 32 -8.59 1.43 32.27
CA THR A 32 -8.68 1.43 30.82
C THR A 32 -8.01 2.67 30.24
N GLN A 33 -7.28 2.49 29.15
CA GLN A 33 -6.60 3.55 28.41
C GLN A 33 -6.89 3.41 26.93
N THR A 34 -6.87 4.53 26.21
CA THR A 34 -6.97 4.51 24.76
C THR A 34 -5.64 4.05 24.17
N LEU A 35 -5.66 2.90 23.52
CA LEU A 35 -4.52 2.36 22.79
C LEU A 35 -4.73 2.62 21.29
N SER A 36 -3.85 3.42 20.69
CA SER A 36 -3.79 3.62 19.26
C SER A 36 -2.67 2.76 18.69
N GLU A 37 -3.04 1.74 17.94
CA GLU A 37 -2.08 0.87 17.26
C GLU A 37 -1.85 1.38 15.84
N SER A 38 -0.61 1.37 15.38
CA SER A 38 -0.25 1.62 13.99
C SER A 38 0.82 0.63 13.54
N ILE A 39 0.78 0.29 12.26
CA ILE A 39 1.82 -0.53 11.63
C ILE A 39 2.50 0.27 10.54
N GLU A 40 3.78 -0.02 10.33
CA GLU A 40 4.55 0.49 9.19
C GLU A 40 4.84 -0.65 8.22
N LEU A 41 4.52 -0.43 6.96
CA LEU A 41 4.64 -1.42 5.89
C LEU A 41 5.43 -0.86 4.72
N PRO A 42 6.25 -1.68 4.07
CA PRO A 42 6.89 -1.27 2.82
C PRO A 42 5.87 -1.13 1.70
N GLY A 43 5.98 -0.06 0.93
CA GLY A 43 5.15 0.20 -0.23
C GLY A 43 5.98 0.71 -1.40
N THR A 44 5.38 0.66 -2.59
CA THR A 44 5.96 1.17 -3.83
C THR A 44 4.98 2.14 -4.48
N ILE A 45 5.48 3.28 -4.91
CA ILE A 45 4.69 4.25 -5.66
C ILE A 45 4.52 3.72 -7.08
N VAL A 46 3.28 3.72 -7.58
CA VAL A 46 2.94 3.24 -8.92
C VAL A 46 2.30 4.36 -9.71
N ALA A 47 2.66 4.49 -10.99
CA ALA A 47 2.04 5.44 -11.88
C ALA A 47 0.52 5.17 -11.99
N GLY A 48 -0.28 6.21 -12.20
CA GLY A 48 -1.71 6.08 -12.46
C GLY A 48 -1.99 5.19 -13.68
N GLU A 49 -1.23 5.41 -14.73
CA GLU A 49 -1.20 4.61 -15.96
C GLU A 49 0.26 4.55 -16.45
N SER A 50 0.69 3.38 -16.92
CA SER A 50 2.02 3.15 -17.51
C SER A 50 1.90 2.14 -18.62
N THR A 51 2.52 2.41 -19.77
CA THR A 51 2.58 1.45 -20.87
C THR A 51 3.83 1.69 -21.73
N ASP A 52 4.27 0.64 -22.37
CA ASP A 52 5.30 0.71 -23.39
C ASP A 52 4.63 1.06 -24.74
N ILE A 53 5.26 1.92 -25.51
CA ILE A 53 4.77 2.40 -26.80
C ILE A 53 5.38 1.53 -27.88
N HIS A 54 4.52 0.80 -28.57
CA HIS A 54 4.87 -0.08 -29.69
C HIS A 54 4.24 0.45 -30.98
N PRO A 55 4.88 0.24 -32.16
CA PRO A 55 4.21 0.43 -33.44
C PRO A 55 3.19 -0.69 -33.68
N GLU A 56 2.09 -0.38 -34.37
CA GLU A 56 1.07 -1.38 -34.72
C GLU A 56 1.47 -2.22 -35.94
N VAL A 57 2.34 -1.68 -36.77
CA VAL A 57 2.81 -2.34 -38.02
C VAL A 57 4.33 -2.26 -38.11
N ALA A 58 4.93 -3.18 -38.86
CA ALA A 58 6.35 -3.15 -39.12
C ALA A 58 6.68 -2.10 -40.19
N GLY A 59 7.83 -1.43 -40.03
CA GLY A 59 8.26 -0.44 -41.00
C GLY A 59 9.50 0.34 -40.53
N ARG A 60 10.04 1.16 -41.44
CA ARG A 60 11.15 2.06 -41.15
C ARG A 60 10.65 3.37 -40.55
N ILE A 61 11.26 3.83 -39.47
CA ILE A 61 10.94 5.12 -38.84
C ILE A 61 11.45 6.26 -39.74
N VAL A 62 10.53 7.12 -40.18
CA VAL A 62 10.83 8.33 -40.95
C VAL A 62 10.98 9.54 -40.03
N THR A 63 10.10 9.65 -39.06
CA THR A 63 10.09 10.75 -38.08
C THR A 63 9.96 10.19 -36.67
N LEU A 64 10.78 10.68 -35.74
CA LEU A 64 10.75 10.33 -34.33
C LEU A 64 10.69 11.62 -33.48
N ASN A 65 9.53 11.87 -32.89
CA ASN A 65 9.26 13.08 -32.07
C ASN A 65 9.29 12.76 -30.57
N VAL A 66 9.99 11.72 -30.18
CA VAL A 66 10.18 11.35 -28.75
C VAL A 66 11.28 12.21 -28.15
N ARG A 67 10.89 13.16 -27.31
CA ARG A 67 11.79 13.91 -26.44
C ARG A 67 11.79 13.25 -25.07
N GLU A 68 12.93 12.70 -24.68
CA GLU A 68 13.10 11.98 -23.42
C GLU A 68 12.75 12.84 -22.21
N GLY A 69 11.94 12.32 -21.30
CA GLY A 69 11.49 13.04 -20.12
C GLY A 69 10.45 14.15 -20.37
N ALA A 70 10.05 14.40 -21.61
CA ALA A 70 9.07 15.43 -21.94
C ALA A 70 7.65 15.00 -21.59
N GLN A 71 6.81 15.99 -21.25
CA GLN A 71 5.37 15.80 -21.11
C GLN A 71 4.70 15.85 -22.48
N VAL A 72 3.82 14.87 -22.75
CA VAL A 72 3.05 14.82 -24.01
C VAL A 72 1.56 14.69 -23.71
N GLY A 73 0.74 15.21 -24.62
CA GLY A 73 -0.71 15.08 -24.55
C GLY A 73 -1.18 13.79 -25.24
N LYS A 74 -2.37 13.31 -24.87
CA LYS A 74 -3.06 12.21 -25.56
C LYS A 74 -3.20 12.51 -27.06
N GLY A 75 -2.88 11.52 -27.92
CA GLY A 75 -2.94 11.63 -29.37
C GLY A 75 -1.73 12.30 -30.02
N ALA A 76 -0.76 12.82 -29.25
CA ALA A 76 0.47 13.39 -29.79
C ALA A 76 1.20 12.37 -30.66
N VAL A 77 1.70 12.79 -31.83
CA VAL A 77 2.45 11.94 -32.75
C VAL A 77 3.86 11.75 -32.20
N LEU A 78 4.22 10.52 -31.88
CA LEU A 78 5.51 10.14 -31.32
C LEU A 78 6.48 9.62 -32.39
N ALA A 79 5.96 8.82 -33.31
CA ALA A 79 6.74 8.33 -34.43
C ALA A 79 5.87 8.21 -35.70
N LYS A 80 6.50 8.32 -36.84
CA LYS A 80 5.86 8.02 -38.13
C LYS A 80 6.75 7.03 -38.87
N LEU A 81 6.12 5.94 -39.34
CA LEU A 81 6.72 4.94 -40.20
C LEU A 81 6.60 5.36 -41.64
N TYR A 82 7.42 4.76 -42.51
CA TYR A 82 7.31 4.94 -43.96
C TYR A 82 5.99 4.40 -44.46
N ASP A 83 5.23 5.26 -45.09
CA ASP A 83 3.88 5.00 -45.64
C ASP A 83 3.77 5.32 -47.13
N GLY A 84 4.91 5.51 -47.84
CA GLY A 84 4.93 5.97 -49.23
C GLY A 84 4.12 5.09 -50.19
N ASP A 85 4.20 3.77 -50.03
CA ASP A 85 3.49 2.81 -50.88
C ASP A 85 1.98 2.87 -50.63
N LEU A 86 1.54 2.99 -49.35
CA LEU A 86 0.14 3.15 -48.96
C LEU A 86 -0.43 4.48 -49.46
N GLN A 87 0.35 5.56 -49.44
CA GLN A 87 -0.06 6.85 -50.00
C GLN A 87 -0.22 6.79 -51.51
N ALA A 88 0.64 6.05 -52.21
CA ALA A 88 0.48 5.82 -53.67
C ALA A 88 -0.80 5.03 -53.99
N GLN A 89 -1.05 3.99 -53.20
CA GLN A 89 -2.26 3.16 -53.33
C GLN A 89 -3.54 3.96 -53.03
N LYS A 90 -3.53 4.80 -52.02
CA LYS A 90 -4.62 5.72 -51.70
C LYS A 90 -4.92 6.65 -52.88
N ARG A 91 -3.89 7.30 -53.46
CA ARG A 91 -4.07 8.18 -54.62
C ARG A 91 -4.68 7.45 -55.81
N LYS A 92 -4.28 6.18 -56.08
CA LYS A 92 -4.88 5.35 -57.11
C LYS A 92 -6.39 5.16 -56.88
N LEU A 93 -6.79 4.77 -55.70
CA LEU A 93 -8.19 4.58 -55.30
C LEU A 93 -9.01 5.89 -55.36
N GLU A 94 -8.40 7.01 -54.97
CA GLU A 94 -9.06 8.34 -55.09
C GLU A 94 -9.37 8.72 -56.53
N VAL A 95 -8.47 8.40 -57.49
CA VAL A 95 -8.72 8.60 -58.92
C VAL A 95 -9.84 7.68 -59.42
N GLN A 96 -9.83 6.40 -59.02
CA GLN A 96 -10.86 5.44 -59.37
C GLN A 96 -12.22 5.86 -58.81
N LEU A 97 -12.29 6.35 -57.57
CA LEU A 97 -13.51 6.87 -56.95
C LEU A 97 -14.06 8.05 -57.75
N ARG A 98 -13.22 9.00 -58.16
CA ARG A 98 -13.62 10.15 -58.95
C ARG A 98 -14.26 9.73 -60.28
N MET A 99 -13.66 8.76 -60.99
CA MET A 99 -14.21 8.22 -62.23
C MET A 99 -15.55 7.51 -62.00
N ALA A 100 -15.65 6.69 -60.96
CA ALA A 100 -16.87 5.98 -60.60
C ALA A 100 -18.00 6.94 -60.24
N LEU A 101 -17.74 8.00 -59.49
CA LEU A 101 -18.71 9.05 -59.14
C LEU A 101 -19.22 9.80 -60.37
N GLN A 102 -18.35 10.11 -61.34
CA GLN A 102 -18.77 10.73 -62.60
C GLN A 102 -19.68 9.81 -63.43
N THR A 103 -19.40 8.51 -63.38
CA THR A 103 -20.22 7.50 -64.05
C THR A 103 -21.57 7.34 -63.36
N GLU A 104 -21.58 7.24 -62.05
CA GLU A 104 -22.80 7.16 -61.23
C GLU A 104 -23.71 8.38 -61.47
N GLU A 105 -23.17 9.59 -61.47
CA GLU A 105 -23.95 10.81 -61.75
C GLU A 105 -24.56 10.80 -63.16
N ARG A 106 -23.78 10.38 -64.16
CA ARG A 106 -24.28 10.23 -65.51
C ARG A 106 -25.43 9.21 -65.63
N TYR A 107 -25.26 8.05 -64.94
CA TYR A 107 -26.28 7.00 -64.91
C TYR A 107 -27.50 7.43 -64.10
N ASN A 108 -27.37 8.19 -63.06
CA ASN A 108 -28.46 8.80 -62.29
C ASN A 108 -29.29 9.73 -63.15
N GLN A 109 -28.62 10.58 -63.97
CA GLN A 109 -29.34 11.47 -64.98
C GLN A 109 -30.06 10.67 -66.05
N LEU A 110 -29.44 9.63 -66.63
CA LEU A 110 -30.05 8.76 -67.63
C LEU A 110 -31.22 7.96 -67.02
N GLN A 111 -31.15 7.47 -65.84
CA GLN A 111 -32.22 6.75 -65.13
C GLN A 111 -33.46 7.66 -64.94
N LYS A 112 -33.27 8.93 -64.57
CA LYS A 112 -34.37 9.89 -64.39
C LYS A 112 -35.17 10.14 -65.63
N ILE A 113 -34.57 10.00 -66.83
CA ILE A 113 -35.22 10.14 -68.11
C ILE A 113 -35.63 8.81 -68.80
N GLY A 114 -35.47 7.69 -68.01
CA GLY A 114 -35.81 6.35 -68.54
C GLY A 114 -34.82 5.76 -69.54
N GLY A 115 -33.58 6.34 -69.64
CA GLY A 115 -32.54 5.90 -70.57
C GLY A 115 -31.78 4.66 -70.17
N ILE A 116 -31.84 4.21 -68.90
CA ILE A 116 -31.23 2.99 -68.40
C ILE A 116 -32.16 2.30 -67.40
N SER A 117 -31.88 1.01 -67.10
CA SER A 117 -32.58 0.26 -66.10
C SER A 117 -32.13 0.68 -64.66
N LYS A 118 -33.03 0.49 -63.71
CA LYS A 118 -32.64 0.68 -62.27
C LYS A 118 -31.49 -0.24 -61.89
N GLN A 119 -31.44 -1.46 -62.40
CA GLN A 119 -30.38 -2.42 -62.12
C GLN A 119 -28.99 -1.90 -62.54
N ASP A 120 -28.89 -1.26 -63.72
CA ASP A 120 -27.62 -0.68 -64.21
C ASP A 120 -27.16 0.47 -63.37
N TYR A 121 -28.09 1.32 -62.87
CA TYR A 121 -27.72 2.35 -61.83
C TYR A 121 -27.26 1.74 -60.53
N ASP A 122 -28.00 0.75 -60.01
CA ASP A 122 -27.67 0.11 -58.74
C ASP A 122 -26.26 -0.55 -58.76
N VAL A 123 -25.88 -1.18 -59.90
CA VAL A 123 -24.52 -1.72 -60.10
C VAL A 123 -23.46 -0.62 -60.04
N THR A 124 -23.72 0.54 -60.64
CA THR A 124 -22.78 1.66 -60.60
C THR A 124 -22.64 2.27 -59.19
N ALA A 125 -23.75 2.38 -58.47
CA ALA A 125 -23.76 2.85 -57.07
C ALA A 125 -23.03 1.88 -56.16
N LEU A 126 -23.16 0.56 -56.35
CA LEU A 126 -22.39 -0.45 -55.65
C LEU A 126 -20.89 -0.32 -55.93
N GLN A 127 -20.46 -0.04 -57.15
CA GLN A 127 -19.04 0.18 -57.47
C GLN A 127 -18.45 1.37 -56.70
N VAL A 128 -19.20 2.50 -56.62
CA VAL A 128 -18.77 3.64 -55.79
C VAL A 128 -18.63 3.24 -54.32
N SER A 129 -19.56 2.48 -53.78
CA SER A 129 -19.54 1.99 -52.41
C SER A 129 -18.34 1.09 -52.13
N ASN A 130 -18.00 0.17 -53.03
CA ASN A 130 -16.85 -0.71 -52.94
C ASN A 130 -15.54 0.08 -52.90
N ILE A 131 -15.33 1.05 -53.78
CA ILE A 131 -14.12 1.87 -53.81
C ILE A 131 -14.00 2.72 -52.53
N ARG A 132 -15.12 3.23 -51.98
CA ARG A 132 -15.13 3.93 -50.69
C ARG A 132 -14.70 3.00 -49.55
N ALA A 133 -15.14 1.75 -49.54
CA ALA A 133 -14.72 0.75 -48.59
C ALA A 133 -13.20 0.47 -48.67
N ASP A 134 -12.67 0.30 -49.90
CA ASP A 134 -11.23 0.12 -50.13
C ASP A 134 -10.43 1.33 -49.66
N LEU A 135 -10.90 2.55 -49.90
CA LEU A 135 -10.27 3.77 -49.36
C LEU A 135 -10.28 3.81 -47.84
N SER A 136 -11.34 3.32 -47.19
CA SER A 136 -11.42 3.23 -45.73
C SER A 136 -10.36 2.26 -45.19
N ILE A 137 -10.16 1.11 -45.84
CA ILE A 137 -9.12 0.13 -45.48
C ILE A 137 -7.73 0.77 -45.55
N ILE A 138 -7.39 1.39 -46.69
CA ILE A 138 -6.08 2.04 -46.86
C ILE A 138 -5.86 3.19 -45.87
N ASN A 139 -6.88 3.99 -45.57
CA ASN A 139 -6.78 5.05 -44.57
C ASN A 139 -6.49 4.47 -43.17
N THR A 140 -7.07 3.32 -42.83
CA THR A 140 -6.77 2.61 -41.57
C THR A 140 -5.34 2.10 -41.52
N GLU A 141 -4.84 1.53 -42.64
CA GLU A 141 -3.47 1.08 -42.74
C GLU A 141 -2.48 2.24 -42.60
N ILE A 142 -2.75 3.38 -43.25
CA ILE A 142 -1.95 4.60 -43.09
C ILE A 142 -2.01 5.11 -41.63
N ALA A 143 -3.17 5.07 -40.98
CA ALA A 143 -3.31 5.49 -39.60
C ALA A 143 -2.42 4.64 -38.64
N ARG A 144 -2.28 3.33 -38.88
CA ARG A 144 -1.42 2.42 -38.13
C ARG A 144 0.07 2.70 -38.28
N THR A 145 0.50 3.40 -39.34
CA THR A 145 1.88 3.83 -39.52
C THR A 145 2.26 5.01 -38.60
N VAL A 146 1.27 5.64 -37.96
CA VAL A 146 1.48 6.80 -37.09
C VAL A 146 1.31 6.39 -35.63
N VAL A 147 2.41 6.30 -34.89
CA VAL A 147 2.40 5.96 -33.48
C VAL A 147 2.06 7.20 -32.64
N ARG A 148 1.02 7.08 -31.83
CA ARG A 148 0.50 8.18 -31.00
C ARG A 148 0.49 7.82 -29.51
N ALA A 149 0.59 8.84 -28.66
CA ALA A 149 0.44 8.69 -27.22
C ALA A 149 -1.00 8.27 -26.84
N PRO A 150 -1.21 7.15 -26.13
CA PRO A 150 -2.55 6.66 -25.77
C PRO A 150 -3.22 7.53 -24.69
N PHE A 151 -2.43 8.15 -23.82
CA PHE A 151 -2.87 9.08 -22.79
C PHE A 151 -1.84 10.19 -22.58
N SER A 152 -2.19 11.22 -21.82
CA SER A 152 -1.26 12.30 -21.47
C SER A 152 -0.33 11.85 -20.35
N GLY A 153 0.99 12.01 -20.53
CA GLY A 153 1.97 11.56 -19.58
C GLY A 153 3.40 12.00 -19.91
N LYS A 154 4.33 11.59 -19.09
CA LYS A 154 5.77 11.82 -19.28
C LYS A 154 6.39 10.65 -20.03
N LEU A 155 7.15 10.96 -21.09
CA LEU A 155 7.89 9.97 -21.86
C LEU A 155 9.15 9.54 -21.09
N GLY A 156 9.45 8.25 -21.17
CA GLY A 156 10.72 7.68 -20.72
C GLY A 156 11.85 7.93 -21.72
N LEU A 157 12.87 7.09 -21.65
CA LEU A 157 13.98 7.10 -22.60
C LEU A 157 13.52 6.48 -23.93
N LYS A 158 14.09 6.91 -25.03
CA LYS A 158 13.87 6.31 -26.34
C LYS A 158 14.82 5.12 -26.52
N GLU A 159 14.28 4.02 -27.01
CA GLU A 159 15.08 2.82 -27.30
C GLU A 159 15.47 2.68 -28.76
N ILE A 160 14.97 3.58 -29.63
CA ILE A 160 15.15 3.53 -31.08
C ILE A 160 15.54 4.89 -31.64
N SER A 161 16.14 4.85 -32.84
CA SER A 161 16.56 6.06 -33.57
C SER A 161 15.80 6.19 -34.89
N THR A 162 15.77 7.41 -35.43
CA THR A 162 15.23 7.66 -36.78
C THR A 162 16.02 6.84 -37.80
N GLY A 163 15.31 6.24 -38.76
CA GLY A 163 15.88 5.34 -39.76
C GLY A 163 15.89 3.87 -39.37
N ALA A 164 15.66 3.53 -38.10
CA ALA A 164 15.56 2.14 -37.66
C ALA A 164 14.34 1.45 -38.26
N TYR A 165 14.46 0.13 -38.49
CA TYR A 165 13.35 -0.73 -38.86
C TYR A 165 12.75 -1.33 -37.58
N VAL A 166 11.44 -1.18 -37.39
CA VAL A 166 10.71 -1.59 -36.17
C VAL A 166 9.60 -2.57 -36.50
N THR A 167 9.24 -3.37 -35.53
CA THR A 167 8.14 -4.33 -35.57
C THR A 167 7.20 -4.09 -34.39
N PRO A 168 5.99 -4.68 -34.33
CA PRO A 168 5.08 -4.55 -33.20
C PRO A 168 5.66 -4.97 -31.83
N GLN A 169 6.75 -5.73 -31.80
CA GLN A 169 7.45 -6.12 -30.59
C GLN A 169 8.51 -5.10 -30.14
N SER A 170 8.87 -4.14 -31.00
CA SER A 170 9.89 -3.13 -30.70
C SER A 170 9.30 -2.06 -29.78
N ILE A 171 9.98 -1.76 -28.68
CA ILE A 171 9.61 -0.67 -27.78
C ILE A 171 10.21 0.63 -28.31
N ILE A 172 9.37 1.64 -28.53
CA ILE A 172 9.82 2.97 -28.96
C ILE A 172 10.26 3.81 -27.74
N SER A 173 9.42 3.83 -26.73
CA SER A 173 9.62 4.50 -25.44
C SER A 173 8.55 4.03 -24.48
N THR A 174 8.70 4.34 -23.20
CA THR A 174 7.63 4.17 -22.21
C THR A 174 6.87 5.49 -22.00
N ILE A 175 5.60 5.44 -21.64
CA ILE A 175 4.82 6.60 -21.21
C ILE A 175 4.21 6.33 -19.84
N GLN A 176 4.37 7.28 -18.93
CA GLN A 176 3.85 7.17 -17.57
C GLN A 176 3.05 8.41 -17.19
N LYS A 177 1.88 8.19 -16.61
CA LYS A 177 1.07 9.26 -16.05
C LYS A 177 1.61 9.63 -14.69
N THR A 178 2.11 10.85 -14.55
CA THR A 178 2.73 11.39 -13.33
C THR A 178 1.71 12.01 -12.37
N THR A 179 0.42 11.94 -12.70
CA THR A 179 -0.69 12.37 -11.86
C THR A 179 -1.63 11.20 -11.56
N GLY A 180 -2.35 11.29 -10.44
CA GLY A 180 -3.19 10.18 -10.00
C GLY A 180 -2.37 8.97 -9.58
N LEU A 181 -1.26 9.22 -8.89
CA LEU A 181 -0.35 8.19 -8.43
C LEU A 181 -1.03 7.27 -7.42
N ARG A 182 -0.56 6.04 -7.37
CA ARG A 182 -1.04 5.01 -6.46
C ARG A 182 0.12 4.50 -5.62
N ILE A 183 -0.19 3.89 -4.51
CA ILE A 183 0.79 3.18 -3.71
C ILE A 183 0.32 1.74 -3.49
N ASP A 184 1.17 0.80 -3.84
CA ASP A 184 0.96 -0.61 -3.58
C ASP A 184 1.78 -1.00 -2.35
N PHE A 185 1.17 -1.67 -1.38
CA PHE A 185 1.82 -2.11 -0.17
C PHE A 185 1.32 -3.49 0.26
N LYS A 186 2.19 -4.23 0.94
CA LYS A 186 1.92 -5.62 1.34
C LYS A 186 1.54 -5.66 2.81
N VAL A 187 0.36 -6.19 3.10
CA VAL A 187 -0.21 -6.32 4.44
C VAL A 187 -0.09 -7.77 4.89
N PRO A 188 0.58 -8.07 6.02
CA PRO A 188 0.59 -9.42 6.60
C PRO A 188 -0.83 -9.93 6.90
N GLU A 189 -1.05 -11.23 6.71
CA GLU A 189 -2.36 -11.90 6.85
C GLU A 189 -3.10 -11.51 8.14
N LYS A 190 -2.39 -11.44 9.27
CA LYS A 190 -2.97 -11.09 10.57
C LYS A 190 -3.67 -9.72 10.64
N TYR A 191 -3.32 -8.78 9.74
CA TYR A 191 -3.88 -7.43 9.72
C TYR A 191 -4.88 -7.20 8.59
N THR A 192 -5.06 -8.17 7.70
CA THR A 192 -5.91 -8.00 6.50
C THR A 192 -7.36 -7.68 6.85
N GLY A 193 -7.90 -8.30 7.90
CA GLY A 193 -9.27 -8.06 8.38
C GLY A 193 -9.49 -6.69 9.03
N LEU A 194 -8.42 -5.98 9.40
CA LEU A 194 -8.48 -4.68 10.07
C LEU A 194 -8.45 -3.50 9.11
N ILE A 195 -8.03 -3.73 7.86
CA ILE A 195 -7.88 -2.67 6.86
C ILE A 195 -9.06 -2.73 5.89
N LYS A 196 -9.80 -1.63 5.77
CA LYS A 196 -11.01 -1.54 4.94
C LYS A 196 -10.78 -0.66 3.72
N LYS A 197 -11.50 -0.95 2.63
CA LYS A 197 -11.60 -0.05 1.49
C LYS A 197 -12.14 1.31 1.95
N GLY A 198 -11.54 2.41 1.47
CA GLY A 198 -11.87 3.77 1.88
C GLY A 198 -11.07 4.28 3.09
N GLN A 199 -10.30 3.42 3.75
CA GLN A 199 -9.46 3.83 4.88
C GLN A 199 -8.32 4.73 4.40
N PHE A 200 -8.04 5.79 5.17
CA PHE A 200 -6.88 6.64 4.96
C PHE A 200 -5.61 5.98 5.48
N VAL A 201 -4.57 6.10 4.71
CA VAL A 201 -3.22 5.68 5.08
C VAL A 201 -2.26 6.83 4.82
N ASN A 202 -1.29 6.99 5.68
CA ASN A 202 -0.23 7.98 5.52
C ASN A 202 1.04 7.29 5.09
N PHE A 203 1.84 7.93 4.26
CA PHE A 203 3.13 7.38 3.87
C PHE A 203 4.19 8.46 3.76
N THR A 204 5.43 8.06 3.91
CA THR A 204 6.61 8.90 3.71
C THR A 204 7.52 8.23 2.68
N ILE A 205 8.26 9.04 1.92
CA ILE A 205 9.29 8.57 0.99
C ILE A 205 10.66 8.76 1.63
N GLU A 206 11.59 7.93 1.26
CA GLU A 206 12.97 8.05 1.74
C GLU A 206 13.61 9.36 1.24
N GLY A 207 14.34 10.05 2.12
CA GLY A 207 14.95 11.35 1.81
C GLY A 207 14.00 12.55 1.91
N SER A 208 12.73 12.36 2.31
CA SER A 208 11.80 13.47 2.54
C SER A 208 11.09 13.33 3.90
N ASN A 209 11.03 14.41 4.64
CA ASN A 209 10.28 14.49 5.91
C ASN A 209 8.78 14.76 5.68
N ARG A 210 8.34 14.82 4.43
CA ARG A 210 6.95 15.10 4.07
C ARG A 210 6.10 13.85 4.20
N THR A 211 4.95 14.00 4.85
CA THR A 211 3.93 12.95 4.94
C THR A 211 2.89 13.16 3.85
N TYR A 212 2.61 12.13 3.10
CA TYR A 212 1.58 12.08 2.07
C TYR A 212 0.41 11.24 2.57
N SER A 213 -0.76 11.48 2.01
CA SER A 213 -1.99 10.73 2.33
C SER A 213 -2.48 9.96 1.11
N ALA A 214 -2.99 8.77 1.34
CA ALA A 214 -3.64 7.96 0.32
C ALA A 214 -4.89 7.26 0.89
N VAL A 215 -5.79 6.86 0.00
CA VAL A 215 -7.03 6.14 0.37
C VAL A 215 -6.99 4.75 -0.25
N VAL A 216 -7.21 3.73 0.56
CA VAL A 216 -7.28 2.34 0.11
C VAL A 216 -8.44 2.17 -0.87
N THR A 217 -8.13 1.78 -2.10
CA THR A 217 -9.12 1.63 -3.18
C THR A 217 -9.44 0.18 -3.47
N ALA A 218 -8.46 -0.70 -3.37
CA ALA A 218 -8.61 -2.12 -3.69
C ALA A 218 -7.59 -2.97 -2.94
N SER A 219 -7.87 -4.25 -2.83
CA SER A 219 -6.93 -5.31 -2.47
C SER A 219 -6.95 -6.40 -3.51
N GLU A 220 -5.89 -7.17 -3.62
CA GLU A 220 -5.93 -8.43 -4.37
C GLU A 220 -6.94 -9.42 -3.76
N ALA A 221 -7.39 -10.37 -4.58
CA ALA A 221 -8.37 -11.36 -4.14
C ALA A 221 -7.76 -12.48 -3.29
N GLY A 222 -6.44 -12.65 -3.34
CA GLY A 222 -5.73 -13.74 -2.66
C GLY A 222 -4.48 -13.26 -1.93
N ILE A 223 -4.11 -14.04 -0.91
CA ILE A 223 -2.87 -13.87 -0.15
C ILE A 223 -1.73 -14.54 -0.92
N ALA A 224 -0.62 -13.86 -1.11
CA ALA A 224 0.57 -14.43 -1.71
C ALA A 224 1.19 -15.48 -0.75
N GLU A 225 1.20 -16.74 -1.15
CA GLU A 225 1.63 -17.88 -0.32
C GLU A 225 3.09 -17.73 0.16
N ALA A 226 3.98 -17.27 -0.73
CA ALA A 226 5.40 -17.12 -0.43
C ALA A 226 5.69 -16.10 0.68
N THR A 227 4.88 -15.05 0.80
CA THR A 227 5.11 -13.94 1.76
C THR A 227 4.03 -13.84 2.83
N ARG A 228 2.97 -14.67 2.78
CA ARG A 228 1.81 -14.60 3.66
C ARG A 228 1.28 -13.18 3.81
N SER A 229 1.17 -12.46 2.69
CA SER A 229 0.74 -11.07 2.65
C SER A 229 -0.27 -10.82 1.54
N LEU A 230 -1.17 -9.88 1.78
CA LEU A 230 -2.15 -9.37 0.82
C LEU A 230 -1.66 -8.05 0.24
N THR A 231 -1.61 -7.94 -1.09
CA THR A 231 -1.30 -6.67 -1.73
C THR A 231 -2.52 -5.76 -1.70
N MET A 232 -2.33 -4.57 -1.16
CA MET A 232 -3.35 -3.51 -1.15
C MET A 232 -2.87 -2.33 -1.96
N ARG A 233 -3.81 -1.66 -2.61
CA ARG A 233 -3.59 -0.46 -3.42
C ARG A 233 -4.34 0.71 -2.84
N ALA A 234 -3.63 1.82 -2.64
CA ALA A 234 -4.24 3.07 -2.25
C ALA A 234 -3.97 4.16 -3.30
N GLN A 235 -4.95 5.03 -3.51
CA GLN A 235 -4.86 6.20 -4.38
C GLN A 235 -4.31 7.36 -3.59
N VAL A 236 -3.23 7.96 -4.06
CA VAL A 236 -2.65 9.18 -3.44
C VAL A 236 -3.67 10.33 -3.51
N ARG A 237 -3.74 11.12 -2.47
CA ARG A 237 -4.61 12.28 -2.35
C ARG A 237 -3.82 13.53 -2.06
N GLY A 238 -4.23 14.64 -2.67
CA GLY A 238 -3.59 15.94 -2.48
C GLY A 238 -2.40 16.14 -3.40
N ASP A 239 -1.36 16.78 -2.89
CA ASP A 239 -0.18 17.13 -3.67
C ASP A 239 0.74 15.92 -3.86
N GLU A 240 1.00 15.60 -5.11
CA GLU A 240 1.87 14.49 -5.55
C GLU A 240 3.31 14.95 -5.87
N THR A 241 3.64 16.21 -5.57
CA THR A 241 4.96 16.79 -5.87
C THR A 241 6.07 16.03 -5.15
N GLY A 242 7.09 15.65 -5.90
CA GLY A 242 8.22 14.87 -5.38
C GLY A 242 8.01 13.35 -5.37
N LEU A 243 6.82 12.86 -5.69
CA LEU A 243 6.57 11.44 -5.85
C LEU A 243 7.01 10.98 -7.23
N ILE A 244 7.83 9.92 -7.26
CA ILE A 244 8.33 9.32 -8.50
C ILE A 244 7.82 7.87 -8.55
N PRO A 245 7.15 7.45 -9.63
CA PRO A 245 6.78 6.05 -9.83
C PRO A 245 8.00 5.12 -9.72
N GLY A 246 7.85 3.98 -9.08
CA GLY A 246 8.92 3.05 -8.74
C GLY A 246 9.62 3.37 -7.41
N GLY A 247 9.36 4.54 -6.82
CA GLY A 247 9.96 4.94 -5.54
C GLY A 247 9.45 4.10 -4.38
N PHE A 248 10.34 3.88 -3.40
CA PHE A 248 10.01 3.22 -2.15
C PHE A 248 9.28 4.18 -1.20
N ALA A 249 8.30 3.66 -0.48
CA ALA A 249 7.58 4.41 0.53
C ALA A 249 7.34 3.57 1.79
N LYS A 250 7.32 4.23 2.96
CA LYS A 250 6.91 3.65 4.23
C LYS A 250 5.47 4.02 4.51
N VAL A 251 4.57 3.05 4.43
CA VAL A 251 3.14 3.25 4.65
C VAL A 251 2.83 3.01 6.10
N ARG A 252 2.27 4.02 6.77
CA ARG A 252 1.78 3.93 8.14
C ARG A 252 0.27 3.84 8.14
N ILE A 253 -0.25 2.79 8.73
CA ILE A 253 -1.68 2.54 8.88
C ILE A 253 -2.00 2.61 10.35
N ALA A 254 -2.87 3.55 10.71
CA ALA A 254 -3.43 3.63 12.05
C ALA A 254 -4.73 2.81 12.10
N PHE A 255 -4.87 1.98 13.12
CA PHE A 255 -6.10 1.25 13.39
C PHE A 255 -7.04 2.07 14.28
N GLU A 256 -8.30 1.67 14.36
CA GLU A 256 -9.25 2.29 15.24
C GLU A 256 -8.75 2.21 16.70
N PRO A 257 -8.77 3.32 17.45
CA PRO A 257 -8.34 3.33 18.83
C PRO A 257 -9.18 2.37 19.68
N ASN A 258 -8.53 1.50 20.45
CA ASN A 258 -9.20 0.71 21.47
C ASN A 258 -9.26 1.53 22.77
N HIS A 259 -10.44 2.01 23.13
CA HIS A 259 -10.64 2.85 24.32
C HIS A 259 -10.69 2.05 25.62
N ASP A 260 -10.86 0.75 25.54
CA ASP A 260 -10.99 -0.15 26.71
C ASP A 260 -9.74 -1.04 26.91
N ALA A 261 -8.61 -0.64 26.35
CA ALA A 261 -7.38 -1.40 26.51
C ALA A 261 -6.89 -1.35 27.97
N ILE A 262 -6.62 -2.53 28.54
CA ILE A 262 -5.98 -2.65 29.85
C ILE A 262 -4.46 -2.62 29.61
N MET A 263 -3.80 -1.58 30.14
CA MET A 263 -2.36 -1.42 30.03
C MET A 263 -1.72 -1.49 31.41
N ILE A 264 -0.62 -2.24 31.53
CA ILE A 264 0.18 -2.32 32.77
C ILE A 264 1.64 -1.97 32.48
N PRO A 265 2.39 -1.41 33.43
CA PRO A 265 3.81 -1.16 33.27
C PRO A 265 4.58 -2.46 32.97
N THR A 266 5.48 -2.40 31.98
CA THR A 266 6.27 -3.56 31.55
C THR A 266 7.06 -4.21 32.72
N GLN A 267 7.48 -3.40 33.71
CA GLN A 267 8.18 -3.88 34.90
C GLN A 267 7.34 -4.80 35.80
N ALA A 268 6.01 -4.77 35.70
CA ALA A 268 5.11 -5.67 36.42
C ALA A 268 5.05 -7.09 35.83
N LEU A 269 5.56 -7.27 34.61
CA LEU A 269 5.47 -8.51 33.86
C LEU A 269 6.56 -9.49 34.26
N ILE A 270 6.15 -10.69 34.67
CA ILE A 270 7.05 -11.79 34.97
C ILE A 270 6.95 -12.82 33.86
N SER A 271 8.05 -12.98 33.11
CA SER A 271 8.15 -14.00 32.06
C SER A 271 8.64 -15.33 32.68
N GLN A 272 7.90 -16.41 32.45
CA GLN A 272 8.26 -17.76 32.85
C GLN A 272 8.26 -18.70 31.62
N ALA A 273 8.84 -19.89 31.81
CA ALA A 273 8.94 -20.89 30.73
C ALA A 273 7.58 -21.28 30.09
N ARG A 274 6.50 -21.19 30.86
CA ARG A 274 5.14 -21.59 30.41
C ARG A 274 4.17 -20.42 30.23
N GLY A 275 4.64 -19.17 30.16
CA GLY A 275 3.76 -18.05 29.96
C GLY A 275 4.19 -16.78 30.71
N LYS A 276 3.32 -15.80 30.65
CA LYS A 276 3.52 -14.50 31.32
C LYS A 276 2.56 -14.38 32.47
N LYS A 277 3.06 -13.90 33.59
CA LYS A 277 2.30 -13.77 34.84
C LYS A 277 2.52 -12.41 35.47
N VAL A 278 1.58 -12.02 36.33
CA VAL A 278 1.65 -10.82 37.16
C VAL A 278 1.25 -11.16 38.60
N TYR A 279 1.72 -10.37 39.54
CA TYR A 279 1.17 -10.39 40.90
C TYR A 279 0.02 -9.38 41.01
N VAL A 280 -1.15 -9.87 41.38
CA VAL A 280 -2.34 -9.04 41.67
C VAL A 280 -2.54 -9.01 43.20
N TYR A 281 -2.70 -7.83 43.73
CA TYR A 281 -3.02 -7.65 45.17
C TYR A 281 -4.48 -8.03 45.41
N ARG A 282 -4.73 -9.00 46.28
CA ARG A 282 -6.07 -9.41 46.73
C ARG A 282 -6.06 -9.62 48.23
N ASN A 283 -6.79 -8.76 48.96
CA ASN A 283 -6.96 -8.90 50.43
C ASN A 283 -5.65 -9.11 51.23
N GLY A 284 -4.60 -8.35 50.92
CA GLY A 284 -3.32 -8.46 51.64
C GLY A 284 -2.37 -9.54 51.12
N ILE A 285 -2.71 -10.24 50.04
CA ILE A 285 -1.97 -11.34 49.44
C ILE A 285 -1.57 -11.01 48.02
N ALA A 286 -0.37 -11.40 47.59
CA ALA A 286 0.11 -11.32 46.21
C ALA A 286 -0.33 -12.56 45.44
N ALA A 287 -1.50 -12.53 44.82
CA ALA A 287 -1.99 -13.61 43.97
C ALA A 287 -1.24 -13.65 42.62
N PHE A 288 -0.73 -14.82 42.26
CA PHE A 288 0.04 -15.02 41.03
C PHE A 288 -0.87 -15.44 39.90
N VAL A 289 -1.12 -14.54 38.93
CA VAL A 289 -2.14 -14.69 37.89
C VAL A 289 -1.48 -14.82 36.55
N ASP A 290 -1.95 -15.80 35.74
CA ASP A 290 -1.57 -15.96 34.33
C ASP A 290 -2.25 -14.88 33.49
N ILE A 291 -1.48 -14.27 32.60
CA ILE A 291 -2.02 -13.25 31.71
C ILE A 291 -1.68 -13.53 30.25
N THR A 292 -2.59 -13.13 29.37
CA THR A 292 -2.32 -13.05 27.94
C THR A 292 -2.02 -11.61 27.56
N THR A 293 -0.87 -11.35 26.94
CA THR A 293 -0.46 -10.00 26.55
C THR A 293 -0.75 -9.76 25.08
N GLY A 294 -1.14 -8.52 24.78
CA GLY A 294 -1.28 -7.99 23.41
C GLY A 294 -0.08 -7.14 23.00
N VAL A 295 -0.37 -5.94 22.52
CA VAL A 295 0.61 -4.96 22.05
C VAL A 295 1.46 -4.44 23.22
N ARG A 296 2.71 -4.12 22.94
CA ARG A 296 3.66 -3.55 23.88
C ARG A 296 4.24 -2.26 23.32
N ASP A 297 4.26 -1.22 24.13
CA ASP A 297 5.04 -0.01 23.88
C ASP A 297 6.34 0.01 24.71
N SER A 298 7.04 1.14 24.76
CA SER A 298 8.29 1.29 25.50
C SER A 298 8.14 1.17 27.03
N ALA A 299 6.99 1.55 27.57
CA ALA A 299 6.72 1.63 29.01
C ALA A 299 5.68 0.63 29.49
N ASN A 300 4.69 0.30 28.67
CA ASN A 300 3.52 -0.48 29.04
C ASN A 300 3.32 -1.69 28.12
N VAL A 301 2.55 -2.66 28.61
CA VAL A 301 2.11 -3.83 27.86
C VAL A 301 0.59 -4.00 28.03
N GLN A 302 -0.08 -4.27 26.91
CA GLN A 302 -1.50 -4.57 26.92
C GLN A 302 -1.75 -5.96 27.51
N VAL A 303 -2.76 -6.07 28.35
CA VAL A 303 -3.26 -7.35 28.85
C VAL A 303 -4.63 -7.61 28.23
N LEU A 304 -4.73 -8.75 27.53
CA LEU A 304 -5.96 -9.20 26.86
C LEU A 304 -6.85 -10.00 27.81
N ASN A 305 -6.23 -10.85 28.67
CA ASN A 305 -6.94 -11.70 29.62
C ASN A 305 -6.11 -11.87 30.89
N GLY A 306 -6.80 -12.11 32.03
CA GLY A 306 -6.21 -12.47 33.32
C GLY A 306 -6.39 -11.42 34.40
N ILE A 307 -6.58 -10.15 34.06
CA ILE A 307 -6.84 -9.07 35.02
C ILE A 307 -8.00 -8.19 34.54
N ASN A 308 -8.65 -7.50 35.47
CA ASN A 308 -9.79 -6.63 35.23
C ASN A 308 -9.48 -5.18 35.61
N LYS A 309 -10.28 -4.25 35.10
CA LYS A 309 -10.29 -2.86 35.56
C LYS A 309 -10.57 -2.80 37.07
N GLY A 310 -9.74 -2.06 37.78
CA GLY A 310 -9.83 -1.94 39.24
C GLY A 310 -8.92 -2.87 40.02
N ASP A 311 -8.34 -3.90 39.37
CA ASP A 311 -7.31 -4.73 40.02
C ASP A 311 -6.06 -3.88 40.34
N THR A 312 -5.34 -4.24 41.41
CA THR A 312 -4.07 -3.61 41.71
C THR A 312 -2.92 -4.59 41.42
N VAL A 313 -2.12 -4.27 40.41
CA VAL A 313 -0.94 -5.07 40.00
C VAL A 313 0.30 -4.59 40.72
N ILE A 314 1.07 -5.51 41.29
CA ILE A 314 2.31 -5.18 41.99
C ILE A 314 3.42 -4.89 40.99
N VAL A 315 4.13 -3.77 41.16
CA VAL A 315 5.15 -3.29 40.21
C VAL A 315 6.58 -3.31 40.80
N THR A 316 6.73 -3.38 42.13
CA THR A 316 8.04 -3.40 42.79
C THR A 316 8.20 -4.61 43.70
N GLY A 317 9.43 -5.01 43.99
CA GLY A 317 9.72 -6.12 44.88
C GLY A 317 9.45 -7.52 44.32
N LEU A 318 9.17 -7.66 43.05
CA LEU A 318 8.72 -8.90 42.40
C LEU A 318 9.64 -10.09 42.57
N LEU A 319 10.98 -9.87 42.60
CA LEU A 319 11.98 -10.93 42.71
C LEU A 319 12.01 -11.58 44.10
N SER A 320 11.52 -10.89 45.13
CA SER A 320 11.49 -11.39 46.52
C SER A 320 10.14 -12.00 46.90
N LEU A 321 9.12 -11.81 46.07
CA LEU A 321 7.78 -12.29 46.33
C LEU A 321 7.64 -13.78 45.95
N LYS A 322 6.95 -14.51 46.81
CA LYS A 322 6.47 -15.85 46.52
C LYS A 322 4.96 -15.79 46.21
N PRO A 323 4.42 -16.74 45.45
CA PRO A 323 2.97 -16.86 45.33
C PRO A 323 2.29 -16.88 46.69
N ASP A 324 1.18 -16.17 46.83
CA ASP A 324 0.37 -16.05 48.04
C ASP A 324 1.07 -15.43 49.26
N ALA A 325 2.17 -14.74 49.04
CA ALA A 325 2.86 -14.03 50.15
C ALA A 325 2.02 -12.84 50.63
N LYS A 326 2.05 -12.60 51.95
CA LYS A 326 1.48 -11.40 52.58
C LYS A 326 2.26 -10.16 52.15
N VAL A 327 1.55 -9.17 51.60
CA VAL A 327 2.13 -7.91 51.09
C VAL A 327 1.37 -6.70 51.65
N ASN A 328 2.09 -5.60 51.82
CA ASN A 328 1.51 -4.33 52.20
C ASN A 328 1.82 -3.30 51.09
N ILE A 329 0.79 -2.69 50.49
CA ILE A 329 0.98 -1.67 49.48
C ILE A 329 1.41 -0.38 50.16
N LYS A 330 2.56 0.14 49.76
CA LYS A 330 3.10 1.41 50.22
C LYS A 330 2.50 2.60 49.41
N ASN A 331 2.54 2.47 48.12
CA ASN A 331 2.04 3.49 47.18
C ASN A 331 1.18 2.84 46.08
N ILE A 332 0.12 3.54 45.67
CA ILE A 332 -0.66 3.17 44.48
C ILE A 332 -0.33 4.18 43.38
N ILE A 333 0.25 3.69 42.31
CA ILE A 333 0.59 4.48 41.12
C ILE A 333 -0.60 4.44 40.19
N ASN A 334 -1.13 5.61 39.82
CA ASN A 334 -2.17 5.75 38.82
C ASN A 334 -1.58 6.29 37.50
N VAL A 335 -2.25 6.08 36.38
CA VAL A 335 -1.85 6.55 35.03
C VAL A 335 -1.45 8.03 35.03
N ASN A 336 -2.19 8.88 35.80
CA ASN A 336 -1.94 10.32 35.86
C ASN A 336 -0.66 10.72 36.65
N SER A 337 -0.10 9.84 37.49
CA SER A 337 1.11 10.12 38.24
C SER A 337 2.38 9.74 37.44
N ALA A 338 2.32 8.75 36.58
CA ALA A 338 3.41 8.36 35.69
C ALA A 338 3.79 9.42 34.68
N ALA A 339 2.80 10.11 34.12
CA ALA A 339 3.01 11.22 33.16
C ALA A 339 3.70 12.46 33.78
N LYS A 340 3.56 12.68 35.10
CA LYS A 340 4.23 13.79 35.78
C LYS A 340 5.70 13.53 36.10
N GLN A 341 6.10 12.29 36.27
CA GLN A 341 7.50 11.95 36.59
C GLN A 341 8.42 12.00 35.39
N THR A 342 7.92 11.70 34.18
CA THR A 342 8.73 11.76 32.95
C THR A 342 9.06 13.20 32.54
N ASN A 343 8.19 14.18 32.85
CA ASN A 343 8.43 15.60 32.57
C ASN A 343 9.35 16.28 33.61
N ALA A 344 9.53 15.71 34.79
CA ALA A 344 10.39 16.27 35.83
C ALA A 344 11.89 15.87 35.63
N ASP A 345 12.15 14.73 35.02
CA ASP A 345 13.51 14.25 34.78
C ASP A 345 14.15 14.85 33.52
N THR A 346 13.32 15.28 32.52
CA THR A 346 13.82 15.94 31.32
C THR A 346 14.24 17.39 31.56
N SER A 347 13.67 18.06 32.59
CA SER A 347 14.01 19.44 32.93
C SER A 347 15.27 19.56 33.82
N LYS A 348 15.81 18.45 34.39
CA LYS A 348 17.06 18.44 35.19
C LYS A 348 18.31 18.09 34.38
N LYS A 349 18.20 17.81 33.09
CA LYS A 349 19.33 17.43 32.22
C LYS A 349 19.72 18.51 31.19
N VAL A 350 19.14 19.70 31.34
CA VAL A 350 19.49 20.89 30.53
C VAL A 350 19.78 22.03 31.54
N LEU A 351 20.88 21.93 32.23
CA LEU A 351 21.61 23.00 32.91
C LEU A 351 23.08 22.59 32.98
#